data_dd8cfbf9d0d81abad63d820b5d8d57bf
#
_entry.id   dd8cfbf9d0d81abad63d820b5d8d57bf
#
_cell.length_a   1.000
_cell.length_b   1.000
_cell.length_c   1.000
_cell.angle_alpha   90.00
_cell.angle_beta   90.00
_cell.angle_gamma   90.00
#
_symmetry.space_group_name_H-M   'P 1'
#
loop_
_entity.id
_entity.type
_entity.pdbx_description
1 polymer ?
#
loop_
_entity_poly.entity_id
_entity_poly.type
_entity_poly.pdbx_seq_one_letter_code
_entity_poly.pdbx_strand_id
1 'polypeptide(L)'
;MQSSALESLPPRVRRSLAKLGGDIATARRKRNLTTVMMAERIGSAKSTYLKVEKGDPSVSMGVYAMALFVLGLGDAISDFVDPRRDDVGLLLDAERLPKRVRPKKVPTAL
;
A
#
# COMPACT_ATOMS: atom_id res chain seq x y z
N MET A 1 8.11 -6.33 -19.87
CA MET A 1 6.83 -6.80 -20.43
C MET A 1 5.78 -6.77 -19.34
N GLN A 2 4.68 -6.09 -19.58
CA GLN A 2 3.59 -6.03 -18.60
C GLN A 2 2.82 -7.36 -18.62
N SER A 3 2.40 -7.82 -17.46
CA SER A 3 1.54 -8.98 -17.35
C SER A 3 0.12 -8.64 -17.82
N SER A 4 -0.64 -9.64 -18.24
CA SER A 4 -2.05 -9.46 -18.60
C SER A 4 -2.87 -8.93 -17.42
N ALA A 5 -2.49 -9.24 -16.18
CA ALA A 5 -3.14 -8.71 -15.00
C ALA A 5 -3.04 -7.18 -14.92
N LEU A 6 -1.88 -6.62 -15.27
CA LEU A 6 -1.71 -5.16 -15.29
C LEU A 6 -2.51 -4.50 -16.40
N GLU A 7 -2.59 -5.16 -17.57
CA GLU A 7 -3.36 -4.65 -18.71
C GLU A 7 -4.85 -4.63 -18.43
N SER A 8 -5.34 -5.55 -17.61
CA SER A 8 -6.76 -5.71 -17.31
C SER A 8 -7.19 -5.09 -15.99
N LEU A 9 -6.36 -4.21 -15.41
CA LEU A 9 -6.75 -3.51 -14.17
C LEU A 9 -8.05 -2.73 -14.38
N PRO A 10 -9.02 -2.88 -13.47
CA PRO A 10 -10.24 -2.08 -13.55
C PRO A 10 -9.95 -0.59 -13.51
N PRO A 11 -10.75 0.24 -14.22
CA PRO A 11 -10.55 1.69 -14.19
C PRO A 11 -10.53 2.28 -12.77
N ARG A 12 -11.32 1.73 -11.85
CA ARG A 12 -11.34 2.18 -10.46
C ARG A 12 -9.96 2.00 -9.80
N VAL A 13 -9.31 0.88 -10.04
CA VAL A 13 -7.98 0.59 -9.50
C VAL A 13 -6.94 1.52 -10.13
N ARG A 14 -7.02 1.74 -11.45
CA ARG A 14 -6.13 2.67 -12.13
C ARG A 14 -6.26 4.08 -11.58
N ARG A 15 -7.47 4.53 -11.30
CA ARG A 15 -7.70 5.86 -10.69
C ARG A 15 -7.11 5.94 -9.28
N SER A 16 -7.24 4.88 -8.50
CA SER A 16 -6.65 4.83 -7.16
C SER A 16 -5.14 4.96 -7.20
N LEU A 17 -4.49 4.25 -8.13
CA LEU A 17 -3.04 4.34 -8.29
C LEU A 17 -2.62 5.73 -8.78
N ALA A 18 -3.35 6.31 -9.72
CA ALA A 18 -3.06 7.66 -10.21
C ALA A 18 -3.20 8.69 -9.08
N LYS A 19 -4.22 8.53 -8.24
CA LYS A 19 -4.38 9.39 -7.07
C LYS A 19 -3.21 9.24 -6.11
N LEU A 20 -2.80 8.00 -5.83
CA LEU A 20 -1.64 7.76 -4.95
C LEU A 20 -0.39 8.45 -5.50
N GLY A 21 -0.11 8.29 -6.78
CA GLY A 21 1.04 8.94 -7.41
C GLY A 21 0.96 10.46 -7.32
N GLY A 22 -0.21 11.04 -7.58
CA GLY A 22 -0.43 12.47 -7.44
C GLY A 22 -0.26 12.97 -6.01
N ASP A 23 -0.73 12.21 -5.05
CA ASP A 23 -0.57 12.55 -3.64
C ASP A 23 0.91 12.50 -3.21
N ILE A 24 1.66 11.52 -3.72
CA ILE A 24 3.11 11.44 -3.51
C ILE A 24 3.79 12.69 -4.08
N ALA A 25 3.43 13.08 -5.31
CA ALA A 25 3.99 14.30 -5.93
C ALA A 25 3.69 15.55 -5.10
N THR A 26 2.47 15.67 -4.59
CA THR A 26 2.07 16.79 -3.74
C THR A 26 2.87 16.80 -2.44
N ALA A 27 2.99 15.64 -1.79
CA ALA A 27 3.76 15.52 -0.55
C ALA A 27 5.23 15.87 -0.75
N ARG A 28 5.80 15.46 -1.89
CA ARG A 28 7.17 15.81 -2.26
C ARG A 28 7.34 17.32 -2.39
N ARG A 29 6.44 17.97 -3.13
CA ARG A 29 6.52 19.43 -3.33
C ARG A 29 6.38 20.21 -2.03
N LYS A 30 5.50 19.78 -1.15
CA LYS A 30 5.34 20.40 0.16
C LYS A 30 6.64 20.35 0.98
N ARG A 31 7.48 19.37 0.73
CA ARG A 31 8.77 19.20 1.41
C ARG A 31 9.94 19.80 0.64
N ASN A 32 9.67 20.54 -0.43
CA ASN A 32 10.68 21.16 -1.28
C ASN A 32 11.71 20.17 -1.82
N LEU A 33 11.26 18.96 -2.14
CA LEU A 33 12.10 17.92 -2.73
C LEU A 33 11.89 17.90 -4.25
N THR A 34 12.99 17.78 -4.99
CA THR A 34 12.91 17.59 -6.44
C THR A 34 12.70 16.12 -6.78
N THR A 35 12.26 15.82 -8.00
CA THR A 35 12.16 14.45 -8.48
C THR A 35 13.52 13.74 -8.48
N VAL A 36 14.58 14.46 -8.80
CA VAL A 36 15.95 13.92 -8.76
C VAL A 36 16.32 13.52 -7.33
N MET A 37 16.04 14.39 -6.36
CA MET A 37 16.30 14.08 -4.95
C MET A 37 15.56 12.84 -4.50
N MET A 38 14.30 12.71 -4.89
CA MET A 38 13.49 11.53 -4.55
C MET A 38 14.10 10.27 -5.14
N ALA A 39 14.45 10.29 -6.42
CA ALA A 39 15.04 9.14 -7.09
C ALA A 39 16.34 8.71 -6.40
N GLU A 40 17.18 9.66 -6.05
CA GLU A 40 18.44 9.39 -5.36
C GLU A 40 18.20 8.75 -3.99
N ARG A 41 17.29 9.28 -3.22
CA ARG A 41 16.98 8.78 -1.88
C ARG A 41 16.34 7.40 -1.90
N ILE A 42 15.53 7.11 -2.91
CA ILE A 42 14.93 5.80 -3.12
C ILE A 42 15.95 4.80 -3.65
N GLY A 43 16.99 5.28 -4.33
CA GLY A 43 17.95 4.42 -5.01
C GLY A 43 17.45 3.91 -6.35
N SER A 44 16.57 4.67 -7.01
CA SER A 44 16.03 4.31 -8.31
C SER A 44 16.49 5.27 -9.40
N ALA A 45 16.29 4.85 -10.65
CA ALA A 45 16.41 5.77 -11.77
C ALA A 45 15.34 6.85 -11.70
N LYS A 46 15.63 8.03 -12.21
CA LYS A 46 14.65 9.13 -12.27
C LYS A 46 13.41 8.72 -13.03
N SER A 47 13.58 7.99 -14.15
CA SER A 47 12.44 7.51 -14.95
C SER A 47 11.50 6.61 -14.14
N THR A 48 12.04 5.77 -13.28
CA THR A 48 11.24 4.92 -12.40
C THR A 48 10.46 5.77 -11.40
N TYR A 49 11.11 6.73 -10.79
CA TYR A 49 10.41 7.61 -9.84
C TYR A 49 9.31 8.43 -10.52
N LEU A 50 9.55 8.92 -11.74
CA LEU A 50 8.51 9.65 -12.48
C LEU A 50 7.26 8.79 -12.73
N LYS A 51 7.46 7.48 -12.94
CA LYS A 51 6.34 6.53 -13.04
C LYS A 51 5.57 6.41 -11.73
N VAL A 52 6.26 6.48 -10.60
CA VAL A 52 5.59 6.46 -9.28
C VAL A 52 4.62 7.63 -9.17
N GLU A 53 5.00 8.83 -9.58
CA GLU A 53 4.13 10.00 -9.51
C GLU A 53 2.94 9.93 -10.48
N LYS A 54 3.03 9.08 -11.48
CA LYS A 54 1.91 8.79 -12.39
C LYS A 54 1.02 7.66 -11.89
N GLY A 55 1.42 6.99 -10.82
CA GLY A 55 0.68 5.84 -10.33
C GLY A 55 0.79 4.62 -11.24
N ASP A 56 1.93 4.46 -11.91
CA ASP A 56 2.14 3.39 -12.87
C ASP A 56 2.12 2.03 -12.17
N PRO A 57 1.22 1.11 -12.57
CA PRO A 57 1.11 -0.19 -11.91
C PRO A 57 2.28 -1.15 -12.20
N SER A 58 3.11 -0.85 -13.20
CA SER A 58 4.27 -1.68 -13.52
C SER A 58 5.43 -1.48 -12.53
N VAL A 59 5.40 -0.41 -11.76
CA VAL A 59 6.42 -0.16 -10.73
C VAL A 59 6.13 -1.05 -9.52
N SER A 60 7.16 -1.63 -8.94
CA SER A 60 6.99 -2.52 -7.80
C SER A 60 6.41 -1.79 -6.58
N MET A 61 5.67 -2.53 -5.77
CA MET A 61 5.17 -1.98 -4.51
C MET A 61 6.31 -1.53 -3.61
N GLY A 62 7.46 -2.22 -3.65
CA GLY A 62 8.63 -1.83 -2.87
C GLY A 62 9.12 -0.43 -3.19
N VAL A 63 9.09 -0.04 -4.45
CA VAL A 63 9.50 1.31 -4.85
C VAL A 63 8.50 2.34 -4.32
N TYR A 64 7.20 2.07 -4.42
CA TYR A 64 6.18 2.94 -3.80
C TYR A 64 6.40 3.05 -2.29
N ALA A 65 6.67 1.93 -1.64
CA ALA A 65 6.93 1.92 -0.19
C ALA A 65 8.13 2.79 0.18
N MET A 66 9.22 2.72 -0.61
CA MET A 66 10.39 3.55 -0.39
C MET A 66 10.08 5.03 -0.60
N ALA A 67 9.25 5.37 -1.60
CA ALA A 67 8.83 6.75 -1.81
C ALA A 67 8.09 7.28 -0.58
N LEU A 68 7.16 6.50 -0.05
CA LEU A 68 6.43 6.87 1.15
C LEU A 68 7.37 7.01 2.36
N PHE A 69 8.32 6.10 2.49
CA PHE A 69 9.30 6.15 3.58
C PHE A 69 10.12 7.45 3.54
N VAL A 70 10.62 7.83 2.37
CA VAL A 70 11.40 9.06 2.18
C VAL A 70 10.58 10.29 2.57
N LEU A 71 9.28 10.26 2.33
CA LEU A 71 8.37 11.34 2.69
C LEU A 71 7.96 11.35 4.16
N GLY A 72 8.40 10.35 4.94
CA GLY A 72 7.98 10.22 6.33
C GLY A 72 6.62 9.55 6.51
N LEU A 73 6.12 8.88 5.48
CA LEU A 73 4.81 8.22 5.45
C LEU A 73 4.95 6.70 5.34
N GLY A 74 6.08 6.16 5.81
CA GLY A 74 6.42 4.75 5.61
C GLY A 74 5.44 3.77 6.23
N ASP A 75 4.68 4.18 7.22
CA ASP A 75 3.71 3.30 7.88
C ASP A 75 2.36 3.22 7.15
N ALA A 76 2.15 4.06 6.13
CA ALA A 76 0.86 4.12 5.44
C ALA A 76 0.44 2.77 4.85
N ILE A 77 1.38 2.02 4.28
CA ILE A 77 1.07 0.73 3.66
C ILE A 77 0.60 -0.31 4.68
N SER A 78 1.13 -0.25 5.90
CA SER A 78 0.75 -1.20 6.95
C SER A 78 -0.73 -1.12 7.31
N ASP A 79 -1.37 0.02 7.00
CA ASP A 79 -2.77 0.24 7.33
C ASP A 79 -3.74 -0.09 6.19
N PHE A 80 -3.23 -0.44 5.01
CA PHE A 80 -4.07 -0.63 3.82
C PHE A 80 -5.14 -1.70 3.99
N VAL A 81 -4.83 -2.78 4.70
CA VAL A 81 -5.77 -3.88 4.91
C VAL A 81 -5.89 -4.17 6.41
N ASP A 82 -5.78 -3.14 7.23
CA ASP A 82 -5.89 -3.28 8.68
C ASP A 82 -7.26 -3.86 9.03
N PRO A 83 -7.31 -5.00 9.74
CA PRO A 83 -8.58 -5.62 10.11
C PRO A 83 -9.54 -4.69 10.85
N ARG A 84 -9.03 -3.71 11.58
CA ARG A 84 -9.85 -2.75 12.33
C ARG A 84 -10.59 -1.77 11.43
N ARG A 85 -10.14 -1.62 10.17
CA ARG A 85 -10.74 -0.73 9.17
C ARG A 85 -11.50 -1.48 8.11
N ASP A 86 -11.52 -2.80 8.18
CA ASP A 86 -12.21 -3.67 7.24
C ASP A 86 -13.60 -3.99 7.78
N ASP A 87 -14.57 -3.14 7.45
CA ASP A 87 -15.93 -3.28 7.96
C ASP A 87 -16.57 -4.60 7.58
N VAL A 88 -16.34 -5.06 6.35
CA VAL A 88 -16.87 -6.35 5.89
C VAL A 88 -16.21 -7.49 6.64
N GLY A 89 -14.89 -7.44 6.80
CA GLY A 89 -14.14 -8.45 7.55
C GLY A 89 -14.57 -8.51 9.01
N LEU A 90 -14.77 -7.35 9.65
CA LEU A 90 -15.26 -7.30 11.03
C LEU A 90 -16.66 -7.91 11.16
N LEU A 91 -17.52 -7.64 10.18
CA LEU A 91 -18.86 -8.24 10.16
C LEU A 91 -18.80 -9.76 9.99
N LEU A 92 -17.96 -10.24 9.07
CA LEU A 92 -17.76 -11.68 8.87
C LEU A 92 -17.20 -12.35 10.12
N ASP A 93 -16.28 -11.74 10.81
CA ASP A 93 -15.74 -12.26 12.07
C ASP A 93 -16.84 -12.36 13.12
N ALA A 94 -17.69 -11.34 13.24
CA ALA A 94 -18.80 -11.34 14.18
C ALA A 94 -19.78 -12.49 13.90
N GLU A 95 -20.05 -12.79 12.62
CA GLU A 95 -20.91 -13.89 12.22
C GLU A 95 -20.31 -15.27 12.53
N ARG A 96 -18.99 -15.37 12.49
CA ARG A 96 -18.26 -16.63 12.72
C ARG A 96 -17.88 -16.87 14.16
N LEU A 97 -17.91 -15.82 14.99
CA LEU A 97 -17.56 -15.98 16.40
C LEU A 97 -18.61 -16.80 17.11
N PRO A 98 -18.20 -17.78 17.93
CA PRO A 98 -19.17 -18.54 18.71
C PRO A 98 -19.82 -17.62 19.76
N LYS A 99 -21.13 -17.82 19.98
CA LYS A 99 -21.85 -17.06 21.00
C LYS A 99 -21.32 -17.33 22.41
N ARG A 100 -20.59 -18.43 22.58
CA ARG A 100 -20.01 -18.83 23.86
C ARG A 100 -18.57 -19.22 23.63
N VAL A 101 -17.66 -18.63 24.40
CA VAL A 101 -16.26 -18.99 24.35
C VAL A 101 -16.08 -20.35 25.00
N ARG A 102 -15.50 -21.30 24.24
CA ARG A 102 -15.12 -22.60 24.82
C ARG A 102 -13.72 -22.50 25.40
N PRO A 103 -13.53 -22.96 26.64
CA PRO A 103 -12.19 -23.03 27.18
C PRO A 103 -11.31 -23.90 26.29
N LYS A 104 -10.11 -23.46 26.00
CA LYS A 104 -9.13 -24.32 25.29
C LYS A 104 -8.77 -25.49 26.19
N LYS A 105 -8.73 -26.70 25.60
CA LYS A 105 -8.20 -27.85 26.34
C LYS A 105 -6.76 -27.58 26.71
N VAL A 106 -6.46 -27.63 27.98
CA VAL A 106 -5.10 -27.55 28.45
C VAL A 106 -4.41 -28.87 28.06
N PRO A 107 -3.18 -28.82 27.48
CA PRO A 107 -2.46 -30.06 27.17
C PRO A 107 -2.29 -30.90 28.44
N THR A 108 -2.72 -32.14 28.36
CA THR A 108 -2.64 -33.06 29.51
C THR A 108 -1.26 -33.55 29.80
N ALA A 109 -0.28 -33.21 28.97
CA ALA A 109 1.09 -33.63 29.12
C ALA A 109 1.87 -32.83 30.17
N LEU A 110 1.21 -32.03 30.92
CA LEU A 110 1.84 -31.26 32.00
C LEU A 110 1.74 -32.03 33.31
#